data_26e30cde54315e524617a4c9194b2140
#
_entry.id   26e30cde54315e524617a4c9194b2140
#
_cell.length_a   1.000
_cell.length_b   1.000
_cell.length_c   1.000
_cell.angle_alpha   90.00
_cell.angle_beta   90.00
_cell.angle_gamma   90.00
#
_symmetry.space_group_name_H-M   'P 1'
#
loop_
_entity.id
_entity.type
_entity.pdbx_description
1 polymer ?
#
loop_
_entity_poly.entity_id
_entity_poly.type
_entity_poly.pdbx_seq_one_letter_code
_entity_poly.pdbx_strand_id
1 'polypeptide(L)'
;MSNQLEKIKELIERRAVARIGGGEKAIAKQHEKGKYTARERLAMLLDEGSFEEMDMFVEHRCTNFGMEKKHYPGDGVVTGCGTIEGRLVYVFAQDFTVSAGSLSETMSLKICKIMDQAMKMGAPCIGINDSGGARIQEGINALAGYAEIFQRNILASGVIPQISGIFGPCAGGAVYSPALTDFTLMMEGTSYMFLTGPKVVKTVTGEDVSQENLGGASVHSTKSGVTHFTAKTEEEGFELIRKLLSYIPQNNLEEAPYVDCTDPIDRLEDSLNDIIPDSPTKPYDMYEVIGAIVDNGEFLEIQKDYAKNIIIGFARFNGQSVGIVANQPKYLAGVLDSNASRKGARFVRFCDAFNIPIVSLSLIHIS
;
A
#
# COMPACT_ATOMS: atom_id res chain seq x y z
N MET A 1 12.09 -19.63 44.03
CA MET A 1 12.34 -18.56 43.01
C MET A 1 11.59 -17.30 43.43
N SER A 2 12.08 -16.10 43.16
CA SER A 2 11.32 -14.92 43.53
C SER A 2 10.04 -14.85 42.69
N ASN A 3 8.93 -14.32 43.27
CA ASN A 3 7.65 -14.09 42.60
C ASN A 3 7.81 -13.29 41.29
N GLN A 4 8.86 -12.47 41.19
CA GLN A 4 9.18 -11.68 40.01
C GLN A 4 9.69 -12.55 38.83
N LEU A 5 10.52 -13.57 39.08
CA LEU A 5 10.99 -14.48 38.03
C LEU A 5 9.87 -15.32 37.45
N GLU A 6 8.90 -15.69 38.26
CA GLU A 6 7.70 -16.43 37.78
C GLU A 6 6.84 -15.55 36.89
N LYS A 7 6.63 -14.28 37.24
CA LYS A 7 5.91 -13.30 36.39
C LYS A 7 6.64 -13.01 35.06
N ILE A 8 7.96 -12.96 35.07
CA ILE A 8 8.73 -12.79 33.83
C ILE A 8 8.58 -14.02 32.93
N LYS A 9 8.62 -15.23 33.48
CA LYS A 9 8.38 -16.47 32.71
C LYS A 9 6.96 -16.47 32.10
N GLU A 10 5.94 -16.16 32.92
CA GLU A 10 4.58 -16.03 32.41
C GLU A 10 4.45 -15.04 31.26
N LEU A 11 5.10 -13.87 31.36
CA LEU A 11 5.11 -12.88 30.29
C LEU A 11 5.76 -13.40 29.02
N ILE A 12 6.89 -14.12 29.12
CA ILE A 12 7.57 -14.72 27.98
C ILE A 12 6.68 -15.75 27.30
N GLU A 13 6.03 -16.61 28.08
CA GLU A 13 5.09 -17.63 27.57
C GLU A 13 3.88 -16.99 26.88
N ARG A 14 3.26 -15.96 27.48
CA ARG A 14 2.16 -15.24 26.86
C ARG A 14 2.57 -14.53 25.56
N ARG A 15 3.77 -13.96 25.50
CA ARG A 15 4.33 -13.38 24.26
C ARG A 15 4.54 -14.43 23.20
N ALA A 16 5.02 -15.62 23.56
CA ALA A 16 5.20 -16.73 22.62
C ALA A 16 3.85 -17.16 22.02
N VAL A 17 2.83 -17.31 22.85
CA VAL A 17 1.46 -17.64 22.39
C VAL A 17 0.90 -16.56 21.46
N ALA A 18 1.04 -15.28 21.81
CA ALA A 18 0.57 -14.17 20.99
C ALA A 18 1.25 -14.11 19.61
N ARG A 19 2.53 -14.54 19.53
CA ARG A 19 3.29 -14.55 18.27
C ARG A 19 2.86 -15.64 17.29
N ILE A 20 2.23 -16.71 17.76
CA ILE A 20 1.77 -17.80 16.91
C ILE A 20 0.45 -17.48 16.19
N GLY A 21 -0.24 -16.41 16.59
CA GLY A 21 -1.52 -15.98 15.97
C GLY A 21 -2.55 -17.11 15.95
N GLY A 22 -2.97 -17.57 14.76
CA GLY A 22 -3.93 -18.67 14.58
C GLY A 22 -3.39 -20.07 14.83
N GLY A 23 -2.11 -20.20 15.23
CA GLY A 23 -1.44 -21.45 15.53
C GLY A 23 -0.70 -22.07 14.34
N GLU A 24 0.21 -23.00 14.63
CA GLU A 24 1.13 -23.61 13.65
C GLU A 24 0.43 -24.18 12.42
N LYS A 25 -0.73 -24.84 12.60
CA LYS A 25 -1.50 -25.40 11.47
C LYS A 25 -2.04 -24.32 10.52
N ALA A 26 -2.43 -23.16 11.05
CA ALA A 26 -2.93 -22.05 10.25
C ALA A 26 -1.76 -21.36 9.53
N ILE A 27 -0.62 -21.22 10.19
CA ILE A 27 0.64 -20.71 9.59
C ILE A 27 1.06 -21.64 8.43
N ALA A 28 1.14 -22.96 8.63
CA ALA A 28 1.49 -23.90 7.58
C ALA A 28 0.59 -23.77 6.35
N LYS A 29 -0.74 -23.62 6.54
CA LYS A 29 -1.70 -23.38 5.44
C LYS A 29 -1.48 -22.04 4.72
N GLN A 30 -0.96 -21.04 5.41
CA GLN A 30 -0.62 -19.75 4.82
C GLN A 30 0.60 -19.92 3.90
N HIS A 31 1.64 -20.60 4.40
CA HIS A 31 2.86 -20.91 3.64
C HIS A 31 2.60 -21.84 2.44
N GLU A 32 1.74 -22.84 2.57
CA GLU A 32 1.31 -23.70 1.44
C GLU A 32 0.72 -22.92 0.27
N LYS A 33 0.18 -21.74 0.53
CA LYS A 33 -0.36 -20.82 -0.50
C LYS A 33 0.68 -19.82 -1.04
N GLY A 34 1.95 -19.98 -0.64
CA GLY A 34 3.02 -19.04 -1.00
C GLY A 34 2.89 -17.67 -0.34
N LYS A 35 2.25 -17.58 0.84
CA LYS A 35 2.00 -16.32 1.55
C LYS A 35 2.70 -16.35 2.91
N TYR A 36 3.22 -15.19 3.31
CA TYR A 36 3.82 -15.01 4.64
C TYR A 36 2.76 -14.63 5.69
N THR A 37 3.10 -14.81 6.96
CA THR A 37 2.30 -14.34 8.11
C THR A 37 2.47 -12.83 8.29
N ALA A 38 1.56 -12.21 9.07
CA ALA A 38 1.64 -10.78 9.37
C ALA A 38 2.99 -10.37 9.98
N ARG A 39 3.56 -11.20 10.85
CA ARG A 39 4.85 -10.92 11.51
C ARG A 39 6.05 -11.06 10.58
N GLU A 40 6.06 -12.07 9.72
CA GLU A 40 7.08 -12.26 8.69
C GLU A 40 7.08 -11.09 7.71
N ARG A 41 5.90 -10.62 7.30
CA ARG A 41 5.73 -9.43 6.46
C ARG A 41 6.29 -8.16 7.10
N LEU A 42 6.02 -7.94 8.40
CA LEU A 42 6.60 -6.81 9.11
C LEU A 42 8.12 -6.90 9.24
N ALA A 43 8.66 -8.11 9.45
CA ALA A 43 10.10 -8.32 9.50
C ALA A 43 10.80 -8.07 8.15
N MET A 44 10.11 -8.30 7.02
CA MET A 44 10.63 -7.97 5.68
C MET A 44 10.51 -6.48 5.35
N LEU A 45 9.46 -5.82 5.85
CA LEU A 45 9.21 -4.41 5.55
C LEU A 45 10.11 -3.48 6.35
N LEU A 46 10.25 -3.73 7.65
CA LEU A 46 10.92 -2.83 8.60
C LEU A 46 12.42 -3.13 8.71
N ASP A 47 13.18 -2.15 9.18
CA ASP A 47 14.59 -2.34 9.51
C ASP A 47 14.74 -3.33 10.67
N GLU A 48 15.79 -4.15 10.61
CA GLU A 48 16.04 -5.20 11.60
C GLU A 48 16.08 -4.64 13.02
N GLY A 49 15.30 -5.25 13.92
CA GLY A 49 15.25 -4.87 15.34
C GLY A 49 14.51 -3.56 15.65
N SER A 50 13.96 -2.87 14.66
CA SER A 50 13.27 -1.57 14.86
C SER A 50 11.81 -1.70 15.30
N PHE A 51 11.19 -2.87 15.15
CA PHE A 51 9.75 -3.04 15.37
C PHE A 51 9.37 -3.04 16.85
N GLU A 52 8.58 -2.06 17.26
CA GLU A 52 7.95 -1.98 18.58
C GLU A 52 6.45 -2.29 18.47
N GLU A 53 6.07 -3.48 18.92
CA GLU A 53 4.69 -3.95 18.86
C GLU A 53 3.83 -3.32 19.94
N MET A 54 2.64 -2.84 19.55
CA MET A 54 1.62 -2.28 20.45
C MET A 54 0.41 -3.20 20.54
N ASP A 55 -0.17 -3.27 21.76
CA ASP A 55 -1.44 -4.00 22.03
C ASP A 55 -1.40 -5.51 21.69
N MET A 56 -0.26 -6.16 21.88
CA MET A 56 -0.04 -7.58 21.60
C MET A 56 -1.03 -8.51 22.30
N PHE A 57 -1.51 -8.15 23.51
CA PHE A 57 -2.35 -8.99 24.36
C PHE A 57 -3.84 -8.62 24.31
N VAL A 58 -4.21 -7.65 23.50
CA VAL A 58 -5.61 -7.25 23.38
C VAL A 58 -6.39 -8.33 22.64
N GLU A 59 -7.57 -8.69 23.15
CA GLU A 59 -8.47 -9.70 22.59
C GLU A 59 -9.83 -9.10 22.27
N HIS A 60 -10.60 -9.76 21.41
CA HIS A 60 -11.97 -9.34 21.10
C HIS A 60 -12.90 -9.45 22.35
N ARG A 61 -13.98 -8.70 22.34
CA ARG A 61 -14.98 -8.65 23.41
C ARG A 61 -16.28 -9.36 23.06
N CYS A 62 -16.33 -10.04 21.92
CA CYS A 62 -17.54 -10.69 21.43
C CYS A 62 -17.90 -11.90 22.29
N THR A 63 -19.15 -11.94 22.75
CA THR A 63 -19.70 -13.05 23.51
C THR A 63 -20.77 -13.84 22.73
N ASN A 64 -21.10 -13.39 21.49
CA ASN A 64 -22.11 -14.03 20.65
C ASN A 64 -21.52 -15.24 19.90
N PHE A 65 -22.38 -16.18 19.55
CA PHE A 65 -22.03 -17.32 18.67
C PHE A 65 -20.84 -18.16 19.17
N GLY A 66 -20.67 -18.27 20.51
CA GLY A 66 -19.60 -19.07 21.11
C GLY A 66 -18.22 -18.41 21.05
N MET A 67 -18.15 -17.13 20.70
CA MET A 67 -16.89 -16.37 20.66
C MET A 67 -16.26 -16.18 22.03
N GLU A 68 -17.04 -16.20 23.11
CA GLU A 68 -16.56 -16.13 24.49
C GLU A 68 -15.57 -17.25 24.87
N LYS A 69 -15.52 -18.33 24.08
CA LYS A 69 -14.60 -19.45 24.26
C LYS A 69 -13.35 -19.38 23.38
N LYS A 70 -13.26 -18.35 22.54
CA LYS A 70 -12.16 -18.18 21.59
C LYS A 70 -11.31 -16.99 22.01
N HIS A 71 -10.08 -17.25 22.36
CA HIS A 71 -9.12 -16.23 22.77
C HIS A 71 -8.01 -16.12 21.74
N TYR A 72 -7.89 -14.95 21.14
CA TYR A 72 -6.88 -14.65 20.14
C TYR A 72 -6.08 -13.40 20.57
N PRO A 73 -4.96 -13.56 21.28
CA PRO A 73 -4.09 -12.41 21.62
C PRO A 73 -3.69 -11.64 20.35
N GLY A 74 -3.87 -10.31 20.40
CA GLY A 74 -3.67 -9.45 19.25
C GLY A 74 -4.87 -9.33 18.29
N ASP A 75 -5.88 -10.17 18.44
CA ASP A 75 -7.17 -10.18 17.72
C ASP A 75 -7.07 -10.05 16.19
N GLY A 76 -6.10 -10.76 15.59
CA GLY A 76 -5.97 -10.86 14.13
C GLY A 76 -5.32 -9.64 13.45
N VAL A 77 -4.66 -8.76 14.21
CA VAL A 77 -3.82 -7.70 13.65
C VAL A 77 -2.58 -7.44 14.52
N VAL A 78 -1.45 -7.36 13.89
CA VAL A 78 -0.19 -6.92 14.49
C VAL A 78 -0.03 -5.43 14.23
N THR A 79 0.14 -4.63 15.28
CA THR A 79 0.18 -3.17 15.22
C THR A 79 1.41 -2.64 15.94
N GLY A 80 2.01 -1.58 15.44
CA GLY A 80 3.18 -0.97 16.08
C GLY A 80 3.82 0.11 15.21
N CYS A 81 5.07 0.42 15.55
CA CYS A 81 5.91 1.29 14.76
C CYS A 81 7.30 0.67 14.58
N GLY A 82 8.04 1.17 13.63
CA GLY A 82 9.41 0.77 13.33
C GLY A 82 10.04 1.79 12.41
N THR A 83 11.18 1.43 11.82
CA THR A 83 11.83 2.29 10.84
C THR A 83 11.95 1.60 9.49
N ILE A 84 12.01 2.39 8.43
CA ILE A 84 12.40 2.01 7.08
C ILE A 84 13.50 2.97 6.66
N GLU A 85 14.71 2.46 6.43
CA GLU A 85 15.89 3.27 6.16
C GLU A 85 16.10 4.38 7.21
N GLY A 86 15.92 4.01 8.50
CA GLY A 86 16.02 4.90 9.65
C GLY A 86 14.84 5.86 9.84
N ARG A 87 13.86 5.93 8.96
CA ARG A 87 12.68 6.79 9.03
C ARG A 87 11.54 6.11 9.77
N LEU A 88 10.95 6.80 10.75
CA LEU A 88 9.82 6.30 11.52
C LEU A 88 8.59 6.05 10.64
N VAL A 89 8.00 4.88 10.78
CA VAL A 89 6.71 4.52 10.17
C VAL A 89 5.80 3.83 11.18
N TYR A 90 4.50 4.02 11.04
CA TYR A 90 3.50 3.28 11.79
C TYR A 90 2.88 2.21 10.89
N VAL A 91 2.70 1.01 11.44
CA VAL A 91 2.28 -0.14 10.67
C VAL A 91 1.15 -0.92 11.34
N PHE A 92 0.25 -1.46 10.54
CA PHE A 92 -0.65 -2.51 10.97
C PHE A 92 -0.64 -3.63 9.90
N ALA A 93 -0.60 -4.88 10.35
CA ALA A 93 -0.61 -6.05 9.49
C ALA A 93 -1.71 -7.00 9.91
N GLN A 94 -2.68 -7.25 9.04
CA GLN A 94 -3.77 -8.18 9.29
C GLN A 94 -3.27 -9.61 9.22
N ASP A 95 -3.59 -10.41 10.23
CA ASP A 95 -3.18 -11.81 10.32
C ASP A 95 -4.32 -12.73 9.85
N PHE A 96 -4.20 -13.20 8.63
CA PHE A 96 -5.18 -14.10 8.03
C PHE A 96 -5.30 -15.44 8.76
N THR A 97 -4.29 -15.83 9.54
CA THR A 97 -4.32 -17.06 10.35
C THR A 97 -5.35 -16.99 11.48
N VAL A 98 -5.71 -15.78 11.92
CA VAL A 98 -6.73 -15.53 12.97
C VAL A 98 -8.04 -15.11 12.32
N SER A 99 -9.06 -15.95 12.38
CA SER A 99 -10.41 -15.67 11.86
C SER A 99 -10.42 -15.09 10.43
N ALA A 100 -9.51 -15.56 9.56
CA ALA A 100 -9.30 -15.06 8.20
C ALA A 100 -9.06 -13.53 8.14
N GLY A 101 -8.38 -12.95 9.12
CA GLY A 101 -8.09 -11.53 9.19
C GLY A 101 -9.34 -10.64 9.26
N SER A 102 -10.50 -11.20 9.67
CA SER A 102 -11.75 -10.44 9.69
C SER A 102 -11.77 -9.39 10.79
N LEU A 103 -12.21 -8.17 10.41
CA LEU A 103 -12.23 -7.02 11.31
C LEU A 103 -13.27 -7.19 12.43
N SER A 104 -12.82 -7.13 13.67
CA SER A 104 -13.59 -6.97 14.88
C SER A 104 -13.66 -5.52 15.35
N GLU A 105 -14.50 -5.21 16.32
CA GLU A 105 -14.46 -3.93 17.03
C GLU A 105 -13.06 -3.67 17.63
N THR A 106 -12.51 -4.64 18.33
CA THR A 106 -11.19 -4.51 18.99
C THR A 106 -10.05 -4.36 18.00
N MET A 107 -10.05 -5.12 16.91
CA MET A 107 -9.09 -4.99 15.83
C MET A 107 -9.12 -3.58 15.22
N SER A 108 -10.32 -3.03 15.00
CA SER A 108 -10.46 -1.67 14.47
C SER A 108 -9.91 -0.62 15.43
N LEU A 109 -10.13 -0.75 16.73
CA LEU A 109 -9.58 0.16 17.75
C LEU A 109 -8.05 0.13 17.77
N LYS A 110 -7.43 -1.03 17.58
CA LYS A 110 -5.97 -1.15 17.46
C LYS A 110 -5.45 -0.41 16.22
N ILE A 111 -6.08 -0.62 15.05
CA ILE A 111 -5.72 0.06 13.80
C ILE A 111 -5.90 1.57 13.96
N CYS A 112 -7.03 2.02 14.48
CA CYS A 112 -7.31 3.43 14.73
C CYS A 112 -6.27 4.07 15.64
N LYS A 113 -5.87 3.39 16.70
CA LYS A 113 -4.81 3.86 17.62
C LYS A 113 -3.49 4.09 16.88
N ILE A 114 -3.10 3.18 15.99
CA ILE A 114 -1.88 3.31 15.19
C ILE A 114 -1.98 4.49 14.22
N MET A 115 -3.10 4.66 13.54
CA MET A 115 -3.34 5.80 12.65
C MET A 115 -3.31 7.13 13.42
N ASP A 116 -3.92 7.18 14.61
CA ASP A 116 -3.90 8.36 15.48
C ASP A 116 -2.47 8.69 15.96
N GLN A 117 -1.64 7.67 16.24
CA GLN A 117 -0.23 7.86 16.60
C GLN A 117 0.58 8.35 15.40
N ALA A 118 0.38 7.77 14.21
CA ALA A 118 1.02 8.22 12.97
C ALA A 118 0.75 9.70 12.70
N MET A 119 -0.52 10.13 12.83
CA MET A 119 -0.92 11.53 12.70
C MET A 119 -0.25 12.44 13.72
N LYS A 120 -0.17 12.03 14.99
CA LYS A 120 0.47 12.83 16.05
C LYS A 120 1.97 12.99 15.84
N MET A 121 2.63 11.96 15.32
CA MET A 121 4.07 11.94 15.08
C MET A 121 4.45 12.49 13.71
N GLY A 122 3.47 12.76 12.84
CA GLY A 122 3.74 13.18 11.47
C GLY A 122 4.53 12.14 10.67
N ALA A 123 4.16 10.85 10.80
CA ALA A 123 4.87 9.75 10.16
C ALA A 123 3.96 8.95 9.22
N PRO A 124 4.48 8.34 8.15
CA PRO A 124 3.71 7.50 7.24
C PRO A 124 3.00 6.36 7.96
N CYS A 125 1.79 6.03 7.49
CA CYS A 125 1.03 4.88 7.97
C CYS A 125 0.93 3.82 6.86
N ILE A 126 1.39 2.60 7.15
CA ILE A 126 1.42 1.49 6.19
C ILE A 126 0.52 0.37 6.68
N GLY A 127 -0.51 0.05 5.89
CA GLY A 127 -1.40 -1.09 6.12
C GLY A 127 -1.02 -2.29 5.27
N ILE A 128 -0.78 -3.44 5.91
CA ILE A 128 -0.63 -4.73 5.25
C ILE A 128 -1.96 -5.47 5.38
N ASN A 129 -2.69 -5.54 4.26
CA ASN A 129 -4.07 -5.99 4.23
C ASN A 129 -4.19 -7.44 3.73
N ASP A 130 -4.87 -8.27 4.51
CA ASP A 130 -5.18 -9.68 4.21
C ASP A 130 -6.41 -10.08 5.03
N SER A 131 -7.64 -9.83 4.50
CA SER A 131 -8.86 -9.87 5.28
C SER A 131 -10.06 -10.40 4.52
N GLY A 132 -10.81 -11.29 5.17
CA GLY A 132 -12.12 -11.75 4.71
C GLY A 132 -13.25 -10.74 4.86
N GLY A 133 -12.99 -9.52 5.37
CA GLY A 133 -14.01 -8.50 5.61
C GLY A 133 -14.43 -8.34 7.07
N ALA A 134 -15.65 -7.93 7.33
CA ALA A 134 -16.16 -7.76 8.69
C ALA A 134 -16.35 -9.10 9.40
N ARG A 135 -16.01 -9.17 10.70
CA ARG A 135 -16.30 -10.34 11.55
C ARG A 135 -17.79 -10.43 11.82
N ILE A 136 -18.47 -11.33 11.12
CA ILE A 136 -19.94 -11.44 11.11
C ILE A 136 -20.54 -11.70 12.48
N GLN A 137 -19.81 -12.37 13.38
CA GLN A 137 -20.23 -12.64 14.75
C GLN A 137 -20.40 -11.36 15.59
N GLU A 138 -19.74 -10.27 15.22
CA GLU A 138 -19.81 -8.97 15.91
C GLU A 138 -20.85 -8.02 15.29
N GLY A 139 -21.42 -8.37 14.14
CA GLY A 139 -22.50 -7.63 13.50
C GLY A 139 -22.15 -6.17 13.24
N ILE A 140 -22.99 -5.26 13.76
CA ILE A 140 -22.85 -3.82 13.53
C ILE A 140 -21.57 -3.23 14.11
N ASN A 141 -21.01 -3.79 15.17
CA ASN A 141 -19.79 -3.27 15.79
C ASN A 141 -18.57 -3.41 14.85
N ALA A 142 -18.50 -4.52 14.10
CA ALA A 142 -17.46 -4.69 13.08
C ALA A 142 -17.60 -3.67 11.94
N LEU A 143 -18.84 -3.35 11.54
CA LEU A 143 -19.08 -2.32 10.50
C LEU A 143 -18.77 -0.91 11.02
N ALA A 144 -19.13 -0.59 12.26
CA ALA A 144 -18.76 0.67 12.91
C ALA A 144 -17.22 0.81 12.97
N GLY A 145 -16.50 -0.27 13.26
CA GLY A 145 -15.04 -0.30 13.23
C GLY A 145 -14.43 0.10 11.88
N TYR A 146 -15.03 -0.31 10.77
CA TYR A 146 -14.60 0.17 9.44
C TYR A 146 -14.84 1.67 9.28
N ALA A 147 -15.98 2.19 9.72
CA ALA A 147 -16.26 3.63 9.64
C ALA A 147 -15.22 4.47 10.41
N GLU A 148 -14.78 4.01 11.57
CA GLU A 148 -13.74 4.64 12.37
C GLU A 148 -12.37 4.67 11.64
N ILE A 149 -12.02 3.60 10.93
CA ILE A 149 -10.82 3.55 10.10
C ILE A 149 -10.94 4.52 8.92
N PHE A 150 -12.09 4.55 8.22
CA PHE A 150 -12.30 5.44 7.07
C PHE A 150 -12.23 6.92 7.47
N GLN A 151 -12.76 7.28 8.63
CA GLN A 151 -12.65 8.64 9.16
C GLN A 151 -11.17 9.05 9.31
N ARG A 152 -10.33 8.15 9.82
CA ARG A 152 -8.89 8.42 9.98
C ARG A 152 -8.16 8.50 8.65
N ASN A 153 -8.52 7.66 7.67
CA ASN A 153 -7.97 7.79 6.32
C ASN A 153 -8.25 9.18 5.74
N ILE A 154 -9.48 9.71 5.95
CA ILE A 154 -9.86 11.04 5.46
C ILE A 154 -9.09 12.14 6.19
N LEU A 155 -8.98 12.08 7.51
CA LEU A 155 -8.26 13.06 8.32
C LEU A 155 -6.76 13.07 8.03
N ALA A 156 -6.18 11.92 7.71
CA ALA A 156 -4.76 11.76 7.37
C ALA A 156 -4.42 12.16 5.92
N SER A 157 -5.43 12.25 5.04
CA SER A 157 -5.24 12.56 3.61
C SER A 157 -4.58 13.92 3.41
N GLY A 158 -3.42 13.94 2.73
CA GLY A 158 -2.62 15.14 2.52
C GLY A 158 -1.88 15.66 3.75
N VAL A 159 -1.88 14.91 4.87
CA VAL A 159 -1.15 15.24 6.10
C VAL A 159 0.03 14.31 6.30
N ILE A 160 -0.20 13.00 6.26
CA ILE A 160 0.82 11.96 6.28
C ILE A 160 0.62 11.01 5.11
N PRO A 161 1.69 10.44 4.52
CA PRO A 161 1.57 9.41 3.49
C PRO A 161 0.87 8.15 4.04
N GLN A 162 -0.11 7.65 3.27
CA GLN A 162 -0.84 6.43 3.58
C GLN A 162 -0.60 5.40 2.47
N ILE A 163 -0.07 4.23 2.83
CA ILE A 163 0.26 3.16 1.88
C ILE A 163 -0.48 1.89 2.28
N SER A 164 -1.14 1.26 1.32
CA SER A 164 -1.83 -0.02 1.51
C SER A 164 -1.23 -1.09 0.61
N GLY A 165 -0.59 -2.09 1.22
CA GLY A 165 -0.22 -3.33 0.55
C GLY A 165 -1.33 -4.38 0.70
N ILE A 166 -1.76 -4.98 -0.41
CA ILE A 166 -2.78 -6.03 -0.44
C ILE A 166 -2.07 -7.36 -0.70
N PHE A 167 -1.90 -8.14 0.37
CA PHE A 167 -1.14 -9.37 0.37
C PHE A 167 -2.02 -10.64 0.43
N GLY A 168 -3.32 -10.45 0.28
CA GLY A 168 -4.30 -11.52 0.25
C GLY A 168 -5.67 -11.00 -0.16
N PRO A 169 -6.75 -11.75 0.08
CA PRO A 169 -8.09 -11.25 -0.17
C PRO A 169 -8.38 -10.02 0.70
N CYS A 170 -9.04 -9.03 0.11
CA CYS A 170 -9.71 -7.93 0.78
C CYS A 170 -11.15 -7.87 0.28
N ALA A 171 -12.09 -8.33 1.09
CA ALA A 171 -13.48 -8.47 0.71
C ALA A 171 -14.39 -7.53 1.53
N GLY A 172 -15.46 -7.05 0.90
CA GLY A 172 -16.45 -6.19 1.55
C GLY A 172 -15.84 -4.91 2.10
N GLY A 173 -16.06 -4.59 3.38
CA GLY A 173 -15.52 -3.39 4.03
C GLY A 173 -14.01 -3.23 3.96
N ALA A 174 -13.26 -4.34 3.82
CA ALA A 174 -11.81 -4.32 3.77
C ALA A 174 -11.22 -3.63 2.52
N VAL A 175 -12.00 -3.41 1.46
CA VAL A 175 -11.50 -2.76 0.23
C VAL A 175 -11.57 -1.23 0.30
N TYR A 176 -12.42 -0.66 1.14
CA TYR A 176 -12.65 0.79 1.15
C TYR A 176 -11.46 1.55 1.72
N SER A 177 -10.91 1.13 2.85
CA SER A 177 -9.75 1.78 3.46
C SER A 177 -8.56 1.82 2.51
N PRO A 178 -8.11 0.71 1.87
CA PRO A 178 -7.05 0.77 0.88
C PRO A 178 -7.31 1.71 -0.30
N ALA A 179 -8.55 1.79 -0.77
CA ALA A 179 -8.94 2.70 -1.86
C ALA A 179 -8.91 4.19 -1.45
N LEU A 180 -8.98 4.49 -0.15
CA LEU A 180 -8.88 5.85 0.40
C LEU A 180 -7.43 6.28 0.66
N THR A 181 -6.47 5.35 0.69
CA THR A 181 -5.05 5.66 0.92
C THR A 181 -4.38 6.24 -0.33
N ASP A 182 -3.22 6.85 -0.19
CA ASP A 182 -2.52 7.51 -1.30
C ASP A 182 -2.00 6.51 -2.33
N PHE A 183 -1.41 5.40 -1.87
CA PHE A 183 -0.87 4.36 -2.74
C PHE A 183 -1.37 2.98 -2.34
N THR A 184 -1.71 2.19 -3.36
CA THR A 184 -2.13 0.79 -3.21
C THR A 184 -1.22 -0.10 -4.04
N LEU A 185 -0.73 -1.16 -3.43
CA LEU A 185 0.09 -2.20 -4.06
C LEU A 185 -0.63 -3.54 -3.96
N MET A 186 -0.65 -4.34 -5.02
CA MET A 186 -1.28 -5.67 -5.05
C MET A 186 -0.31 -6.76 -5.50
N MET A 187 -0.42 -7.94 -4.88
CA MET A 187 0.30 -9.14 -5.30
C MET A 187 -0.44 -9.86 -6.43
N GLU A 188 0.25 -10.21 -7.51
CA GLU A 188 -0.31 -11.00 -8.59
C GLU A 188 -0.69 -12.40 -8.12
N GLY A 189 -1.87 -12.88 -8.47
CA GLY A 189 -2.33 -14.24 -8.23
C GLY A 189 -2.71 -14.60 -6.78
N THR A 190 -2.37 -13.78 -5.79
CA THR A 190 -2.66 -14.04 -4.37
C THR A 190 -3.50 -12.98 -3.71
N SER A 191 -3.59 -11.77 -4.26
CA SER A 191 -4.35 -10.67 -3.70
C SER A 191 -5.59 -10.34 -4.53
N TYR A 192 -6.68 -10.01 -3.84
CA TYR A 192 -7.96 -9.71 -4.46
C TYR A 192 -8.65 -8.57 -3.72
N MET A 193 -9.24 -7.64 -4.47
CA MET A 193 -10.08 -6.57 -3.95
C MET A 193 -11.44 -6.61 -4.62
N PHE A 194 -12.51 -6.90 -3.86
CA PHE A 194 -13.87 -6.87 -4.37
C PHE A 194 -14.88 -6.56 -3.27
N LEU A 195 -15.96 -5.87 -3.61
CA LEU A 195 -17.04 -5.57 -2.65
C LEU A 195 -17.75 -6.83 -2.21
N THR A 196 -17.95 -7.78 -3.13
CA THR A 196 -18.57 -9.08 -2.86
C THR A 196 -17.87 -10.15 -3.68
N GLY A 197 -17.75 -11.35 -3.10
CA GLY A 197 -17.05 -12.45 -3.76
C GLY A 197 -17.84 -13.10 -4.92
N PRO A 198 -17.17 -13.93 -5.75
CA PRO A 198 -17.78 -14.55 -6.94
C PRO A 198 -19.08 -15.30 -6.69
N LYS A 199 -19.22 -15.95 -5.54
CA LYS A 199 -20.44 -16.69 -5.16
C LYS A 199 -21.67 -15.77 -5.04
N VAL A 200 -21.49 -14.60 -4.45
CA VAL A 200 -22.56 -13.61 -4.31
C VAL A 200 -22.88 -12.98 -5.65
N VAL A 201 -21.86 -12.64 -6.47
CA VAL A 201 -22.06 -12.18 -7.84
C VAL A 201 -22.90 -13.17 -8.62
N LYS A 202 -22.54 -14.46 -8.63
CA LYS A 202 -23.29 -15.51 -9.31
C LYS A 202 -24.74 -15.62 -8.84
N THR A 203 -24.98 -15.47 -7.53
CA THR A 203 -26.34 -15.55 -6.97
C THR A 203 -27.20 -14.35 -7.36
N VAL A 204 -26.63 -13.15 -7.42
CA VAL A 204 -27.37 -11.90 -7.63
C VAL A 204 -27.51 -11.55 -9.11
N THR A 205 -26.42 -11.69 -9.89
CA THR A 205 -26.37 -11.28 -11.30
C THR A 205 -26.43 -12.44 -12.29
N GLY A 206 -26.22 -13.69 -11.82
CA GLY A 206 -26.12 -14.88 -12.67
C GLY A 206 -24.76 -15.05 -13.34
N GLU A 207 -23.83 -14.12 -13.16
CA GLU A 207 -22.51 -14.16 -13.78
C GLU A 207 -21.57 -15.14 -13.07
N ASP A 208 -20.91 -15.98 -13.85
CA ASP A 208 -19.86 -16.88 -13.34
C ASP A 208 -18.49 -16.25 -13.59
N VAL A 209 -17.84 -15.75 -12.56
CA VAL A 209 -16.58 -15.02 -12.62
C VAL A 209 -15.58 -15.59 -11.60
N SER A 210 -14.32 -15.72 -12.00
CA SER A 210 -13.24 -16.10 -11.06
C SER A 210 -12.86 -14.92 -10.15
N GLN A 211 -12.20 -15.21 -9.01
CA GLN A 211 -11.66 -14.16 -8.12
C GLN A 211 -10.70 -13.24 -8.86
N GLU A 212 -9.83 -13.80 -9.69
CA GLU A 212 -8.86 -13.05 -10.48
C GLU A 212 -9.54 -12.08 -11.46
N ASN A 213 -10.53 -12.55 -12.20
CA ASN A 213 -11.27 -11.72 -13.18
C ASN A 213 -12.21 -10.70 -12.51
N LEU A 214 -12.64 -10.96 -11.27
CA LEU A 214 -13.50 -10.04 -10.52
C LEU A 214 -12.70 -8.90 -9.88
N GLY A 215 -11.57 -9.21 -9.27
CA GLY A 215 -10.82 -8.22 -8.48
C GLY A 215 -9.36 -8.60 -8.23
N GLY A 216 -8.71 -9.30 -9.15
CA GLY A 216 -7.27 -9.56 -9.09
C GLY A 216 -6.43 -8.32 -9.40
N ALA A 217 -5.12 -8.43 -9.15
CA ALA A 217 -4.17 -7.34 -9.38
C ALA A 217 -4.23 -6.80 -10.82
N SER A 218 -4.35 -7.68 -11.81
CA SER A 218 -4.45 -7.33 -13.23
C SER A 218 -5.71 -6.48 -13.55
N VAL A 219 -6.85 -6.76 -12.91
CA VAL A 219 -8.07 -5.96 -13.09
C VAL A 219 -7.90 -4.55 -12.54
N HIS A 220 -7.31 -4.44 -11.35
CA HIS A 220 -7.13 -3.15 -10.68
C HIS A 220 -5.99 -2.32 -11.25
N SER A 221 -4.98 -2.95 -11.85
CA SER A 221 -3.90 -2.24 -12.54
C SER A 221 -4.25 -1.78 -13.95
N THR A 222 -5.21 -2.44 -14.64
CA THR A 222 -5.50 -2.11 -16.05
C THR A 222 -6.87 -1.46 -16.29
N LYS A 223 -7.91 -1.85 -15.52
CA LYS A 223 -9.29 -1.42 -15.74
C LYS A 223 -9.77 -0.37 -14.74
N SER A 224 -9.60 -0.61 -13.44
CA SER A 224 -10.12 0.32 -12.42
C SER A 224 -9.13 1.43 -12.06
N GLY A 225 -7.83 1.20 -12.22
CA GLY A 225 -6.78 2.14 -11.80
C GLY A 225 -6.68 2.33 -10.29
N VAL A 226 -7.24 1.43 -9.47
CA VAL A 226 -7.13 1.50 -8.00
C VAL A 226 -5.74 1.13 -7.54
N THR A 227 -5.12 0.14 -8.19
CA THR A 227 -3.77 -0.30 -7.87
C THR A 227 -2.72 0.56 -8.55
N HIS A 228 -1.77 1.06 -7.76
CA HIS A 228 -0.65 1.89 -8.21
C HIS A 228 0.56 1.05 -8.61
N PHE A 229 0.79 -0.05 -7.89
CA PHE A 229 1.88 -0.99 -8.13
C PHE A 229 1.38 -2.43 -8.08
N THR A 230 1.98 -3.29 -8.89
CA THR A 230 1.82 -4.75 -8.81
C THR A 230 3.17 -5.40 -8.59
N ALA A 231 3.21 -6.50 -7.85
CA ALA A 231 4.40 -7.29 -7.60
C ALA A 231 4.09 -8.78 -7.73
N LYS A 232 5.07 -9.57 -8.15
CA LYS A 232 4.93 -11.02 -8.32
C LYS A 232 5.19 -11.77 -7.02
N THR A 233 6.04 -11.24 -6.17
CA THR A 233 6.36 -11.82 -4.85
C THR A 233 6.15 -10.79 -3.75
N GLU A 234 5.96 -11.25 -2.52
CA GLU A 234 5.76 -10.34 -1.38
C GLU A 234 7.03 -9.53 -1.11
N GLU A 235 8.23 -10.11 -1.34
CA GLU A 235 9.52 -9.42 -1.22
C GLU A 235 9.62 -8.25 -2.19
N GLU A 236 9.33 -8.47 -3.48
CA GLU A 236 9.27 -7.39 -4.48
C GLU A 236 8.30 -6.29 -4.06
N GLY A 237 7.16 -6.67 -3.47
CA GLY A 237 6.18 -5.72 -2.95
C GLY A 237 6.74 -4.85 -1.83
N PHE A 238 7.51 -5.41 -0.91
CA PHE A 238 8.15 -4.63 0.17
C PHE A 238 9.27 -3.73 -0.34
N GLU A 239 10.05 -4.20 -1.31
CA GLU A 239 11.06 -3.36 -1.99
C GLU A 239 10.41 -2.16 -2.67
N LEU A 240 9.27 -2.33 -3.35
CA LEU A 240 8.52 -1.24 -3.95
C LEU A 240 7.99 -0.24 -2.92
N ILE A 241 7.50 -0.70 -1.76
CA ILE A 241 7.08 0.19 -0.67
C ILE A 241 8.28 0.98 -0.11
N ARG A 242 9.43 0.32 0.13
CA ARG A 242 10.66 0.99 0.57
C ARG A 242 11.12 2.02 -0.48
N LYS A 243 11.16 1.63 -1.75
CA LYS A 243 11.52 2.53 -2.85
C LYS A 243 10.57 3.73 -2.96
N LEU A 244 9.26 3.53 -2.82
CA LEU A 244 8.29 4.63 -2.81
C LEU A 244 8.58 5.61 -1.67
N LEU A 245 8.82 5.11 -0.46
CA LEU A 245 9.12 5.95 0.71
C LEU A 245 10.39 6.78 0.52
N SER A 246 11.37 6.32 -0.27
CA SER A 246 12.58 7.09 -0.55
C SER A 246 12.32 8.35 -1.40
N TYR A 247 11.18 8.44 -2.08
CA TYR A 247 10.80 9.59 -2.92
C TYR A 247 9.86 10.57 -2.24
N ILE A 248 9.19 10.18 -1.15
CA ILE A 248 8.15 10.98 -0.52
C ILE A 248 8.56 11.47 0.88
N PRO A 249 8.08 12.65 1.33
CA PRO A 249 8.42 13.18 2.65
C PRO A 249 7.79 12.36 3.79
N GLN A 250 8.18 12.68 5.01
CA GLN A 250 7.63 12.08 6.23
C GLN A 250 6.17 12.52 6.47
N ASN A 251 5.89 13.78 6.16
CA ASN A 251 4.58 14.42 6.28
C ASN A 251 4.54 15.67 5.40
N ASN A 252 3.43 16.38 5.39
CA ASN A 252 3.22 17.58 4.56
C ASN A 252 3.98 18.84 5.03
N LEU A 253 4.71 18.78 6.14
CA LEU A 253 5.55 19.88 6.66
C LEU A 253 7.03 19.67 6.37
N GLU A 254 7.41 18.50 5.88
CA GLU A 254 8.79 18.12 5.58
C GLU A 254 9.02 17.98 4.08
N GLU A 255 10.28 18.00 3.69
CA GLU A 255 10.70 17.75 2.30
C GLU A 255 10.98 16.26 2.08
N ALA A 256 10.89 15.82 0.83
CA ALA A 256 11.28 14.47 0.44
C ALA A 256 12.78 14.23 0.71
N PRO A 257 13.21 12.98 1.00
CA PRO A 257 14.62 12.68 1.24
C PRO A 257 15.49 13.09 0.06
N TYR A 258 16.57 13.80 0.35
CA TYR A 258 17.63 14.07 -0.61
C TYR A 258 18.54 12.84 -0.71
N VAL A 259 18.97 12.52 -1.93
CA VAL A 259 19.91 11.44 -2.21
C VAL A 259 21.09 12.01 -2.99
N ASP A 260 22.31 11.72 -2.55
CA ASP A 260 23.51 12.18 -3.27
C ASP A 260 23.48 11.70 -4.73
N CYS A 261 23.55 12.65 -5.65
CA CYS A 261 23.53 12.39 -7.07
C CYS A 261 24.95 12.32 -7.63
N THR A 262 25.21 11.30 -8.45
CA THR A 262 26.47 11.13 -9.16
C THR A 262 26.45 11.73 -10.57
N ASP A 263 25.27 12.07 -11.10
CA ASP A 263 25.12 12.73 -12.38
C ASP A 263 25.56 14.19 -12.31
N PRO A 264 26.36 14.69 -13.26
CA PRO A 264 26.72 16.11 -13.33
C PRO A 264 25.47 16.98 -13.51
N ILE A 265 25.37 18.05 -12.72
CA ILE A 265 24.23 18.99 -12.80
C ILE A 265 24.15 19.74 -14.15
N ASP A 266 25.27 19.87 -14.82
CA ASP A 266 25.42 20.52 -16.13
C ASP A 266 25.50 19.52 -17.29
N ARG A 267 25.12 18.27 -17.08
CA ARG A 267 25.09 17.23 -18.10
C ARG A 267 24.20 17.65 -19.28
N LEU A 268 24.77 17.57 -20.49
CA LEU A 268 24.03 17.71 -21.74
C LEU A 268 23.80 16.31 -22.33
N GLU A 269 22.61 16.05 -22.76
CA GLU A 269 22.20 14.73 -23.27
C GLU A 269 21.94 14.83 -24.79
N ASP A 270 22.95 14.44 -25.58
CA ASP A 270 22.90 14.53 -27.04
C ASP A 270 21.82 13.65 -27.67
N SER A 271 21.45 12.55 -27.02
CA SER A 271 20.41 11.64 -27.51
C SER A 271 19.04 12.32 -27.67
N LEU A 272 18.78 13.40 -26.93
CA LEU A 272 17.53 14.17 -27.04
C LEU A 272 17.34 14.78 -28.44
N ASN A 273 18.44 15.04 -29.20
CA ASN A 273 18.35 15.56 -30.55
C ASN A 273 17.71 14.58 -31.54
N ASP A 274 17.81 13.28 -31.27
CA ASP A 274 17.37 12.22 -32.17
C ASP A 274 16.05 11.54 -31.76
N ILE A 275 15.57 11.78 -30.51
CA ILE A 275 14.36 11.14 -29.95
C ILE A 275 13.10 11.63 -30.70
N ILE A 276 13.02 12.92 -31.00
CA ILE A 276 11.87 13.52 -31.66
C ILE A 276 12.03 13.31 -33.18
N PRO A 277 11.13 12.58 -33.86
CA PRO A 277 11.26 12.33 -35.29
C PRO A 277 10.92 13.57 -36.12
N ASP A 278 11.60 13.76 -37.24
CA ASP A 278 11.34 14.85 -38.21
C ASP A 278 9.89 14.87 -38.73
N SER A 279 9.27 13.69 -38.82
CA SER A 279 7.89 13.57 -39.27
C SER A 279 6.91 13.80 -38.14
N PRO A 280 6.01 14.81 -38.22
CA PRO A 280 5.03 15.10 -37.16
C PRO A 280 3.97 13.99 -36.98
N THR A 281 3.90 13.03 -37.90
CA THR A 281 2.97 11.90 -37.81
C THR A 281 3.59 10.68 -37.14
N LYS A 282 4.90 10.66 -36.88
CA LYS A 282 5.59 9.54 -36.25
C LYS A 282 5.63 9.75 -34.74
N PRO A 283 5.01 8.86 -33.92
CA PRO A 283 5.07 8.98 -32.48
C PRO A 283 6.47 8.62 -31.97
N TYR A 284 6.87 9.25 -30.87
CA TYR A 284 8.09 8.90 -30.11
C TYR A 284 7.71 8.34 -28.73
N ASP A 285 8.69 7.78 -28.03
CA ASP A 285 8.51 7.22 -26.72
C ASP A 285 8.92 8.21 -25.64
N MET A 286 7.98 8.69 -24.85
CA MET A 286 8.29 9.65 -23.79
C MET A 286 9.17 9.06 -22.67
N TYR A 287 9.22 7.73 -22.51
CA TYR A 287 10.15 7.10 -21.57
C TYR A 287 11.61 7.34 -21.92
N GLU A 288 11.95 7.45 -23.22
CA GLU A 288 13.30 7.77 -23.65
C GLU A 288 13.68 9.19 -23.22
N VAL A 289 12.75 10.15 -23.33
CA VAL A 289 12.95 11.52 -22.87
C VAL A 289 13.10 11.56 -21.33
N ILE A 290 12.20 10.90 -20.59
CA ILE A 290 12.27 10.86 -19.13
C ILE A 290 13.61 10.26 -18.68
N GLY A 291 13.99 9.09 -19.20
CA GLY A 291 15.24 8.43 -18.85
C GLY A 291 16.50 9.27 -19.16
N ALA A 292 16.45 10.09 -20.22
CA ALA A 292 17.56 10.96 -20.60
C ALA A 292 17.74 12.16 -19.65
N ILE A 293 16.66 12.65 -19.01
CA ILE A 293 16.74 13.91 -18.22
C ILE A 293 16.79 13.69 -16.71
N VAL A 294 16.37 12.54 -16.20
CA VAL A 294 16.36 12.27 -14.75
C VAL A 294 17.71 11.71 -14.27
N ASP A 295 18.01 11.87 -13.00
CA ASP A 295 19.23 11.35 -12.38
C ASP A 295 19.37 9.84 -12.58
N ASN A 296 20.52 9.41 -13.09
CA ASN A 296 20.88 8.01 -13.37
C ASN A 296 19.84 7.25 -14.24
N GLY A 297 18.93 7.94 -14.92
CA GLY A 297 17.83 7.35 -15.67
C GLY A 297 16.78 6.66 -14.79
N GLU A 298 16.78 6.91 -13.48
CA GLU A 298 15.88 6.25 -12.53
C GLU A 298 14.50 6.90 -12.49
N PHE A 299 13.47 6.10 -12.79
CA PHE A 299 12.08 6.53 -12.77
C PHE A 299 11.19 5.48 -12.07
N LEU A 300 10.48 5.89 -11.03
CA LEU A 300 9.47 5.06 -10.35
C LEU A 300 8.09 5.39 -10.92
N GLU A 301 7.67 4.65 -11.93
CA GLU A 301 6.38 4.84 -12.56
C GLU A 301 5.23 4.35 -11.68
N ILE A 302 4.14 5.12 -11.64
CA ILE A 302 2.90 4.82 -10.91
C ILE A 302 1.80 4.51 -11.91
N GLN A 303 0.98 3.47 -11.64
CA GLN A 303 -0.13 3.03 -12.49
C GLN A 303 0.30 2.79 -13.96
N LYS A 304 1.43 2.12 -14.15
CA LYS A 304 2.04 1.85 -15.47
C LYS A 304 1.06 1.28 -16.50
N ASP A 305 0.17 0.38 -16.07
CA ASP A 305 -0.74 -0.33 -16.95
C ASP A 305 -2.11 0.33 -17.13
N TYR A 306 -2.40 1.39 -16.37
CA TYR A 306 -3.65 2.15 -16.45
C TYR A 306 -3.44 3.46 -17.21
N ALA A 307 -4.38 3.80 -18.12
CA ALA A 307 -4.36 5.05 -18.89
C ALA A 307 -2.97 5.36 -19.44
N LYS A 308 -2.44 4.50 -20.31
CA LYS A 308 -1.04 4.55 -20.81
C LYS A 308 -0.72 5.79 -21.67
N ASN A 309 -1.73 6.57 -22.05
CA ASN A 309 -1.61 7.85 -22.76
C ASN A 309 -1.07 8.99 -21.86
N ILE A 310 -0.99 8.77 -20.54
CA ILE A 310 -0.28 9.62 -19.59
C ILE A 310 0.67 8.80 -18.72
N ILE A 311 1.87 9.29 -18.51
CA ILE A 311 2.89 8.73 -17.62
C ILE A 311 2.94 9.60 -16.38
N ILE A 312 2.91 8.98 -15.19
CA ILE A 312 3.12 9.63 -13.91
C ILE A 312 4.09 8.81 -13.07
N GLY A 313 4.89 9.47 -12.26
CA GLY A 313 5.82 8.78 -11.36
C GLY A 313 6.79 9.72 -10.70
N PHE A 314 7.67 9.15 -9.88
CA PHE A 314 8.71 9.89 -9.19
C PHE A 314 10.07 9.69 -9.85
N ALA A 315 10.85 10.75 -9.85
CA ALA A 315 12.24 10.75 -10.28
C ALA A 315 13.05 11.69 -9.38
N ARG A 316 14.33 11.87 -9.70
CA ARG A 316 15.17 12.87 -9.03
C ARG A 316 15.86 13.76 -10.06
N PHE A 317 16.09 15.00 -9.65
CA PHE A 317 16.98 15.95 -10.32
C PHE A 317 17.96 16.49 -9.28
N ASN A 318 19.24 16.25 -9.49
CA ASN A 318 20.31 16.58 -8.56
C ASN A 318 20.00 16.10 -7.13
N GLY A 319 19.54 14.85 -7.01
CA GLY A 319 19.18 14.20 -5.74
C GLY A 319 17.83 14.59 -5.13
N GLN A 320 17.18 15.63 -5.63
CA GLN A 320 15.88 16.09 -5.13
C GLN A 320 14.73 15.33 -5.81
N SER A 321 13.79 14.82 -5.04
CA SER A 321 12.59 14.13 -5.55
C SER A 321 11.67 15.09 -6.30
N VAL A 322 11.19 14.65 -7.45
CA VAL A 322 10.20 15.35 -8.28
C VAL A 322 9.13 14.41 -8.77
N GLY A 323 7.93 14.92 -9.00
CA GLY A 323 6.86 14.22 -9.70
C GLY A 323 6.96 14.50 -11.21
N ILE A 324 6.93 13.45 -12.02
CA ILE A 324 6.85 13.55 -13.48
C ILE A 324 5.41 13.35 -13.92
N VAL A 325 4.90 14.25 -14.77
CA VAL A 325 3.62 14.12 -15.45
C VAL A 325 3.85 14.35 -16.93
N ALA A 326 3.69 13.32 -17.75
CA ALA A 326 4.06 13.36 -19.16
C ALA A 326 3.00 12.74 -20.07
N ASN A 327 2.77 13.32 -21.26
CA ASN A 327 1.98 12.66 -22.28
C ASN A 327 2.78 11.52 -22.91
N GLN A 328 2.13 10.42 -23.30
CA GLN A 328 2.78 9.32 -24.04
C GLN A 328 2.21 9.25 -25.47
N PRO A 329 2.95 9.76 -26.47
CA PRO A 329 2.50 9.80 -27.86
C PRO A 329 2.18 8.44 -28.47
N LYS A 330 2.81 7.37 -28.01
CA LYS A 330 2.56 6.00 -28.50
C LYS A 330 1.16 5.48 -28.18
N TYR A 331 0.46 6.09 -27.25
CA TYR A 331 -0.90 5.70 -26.86
C TYR A 331 -1.88 6.85 -27.11
N LEU A 332 -2.91 6.63 -27.91
CA LEU A 332 -3.92 7.63 -28.29
C LEU A 332 -3.32 8.98 -28.72
N ALA A 333 -2.16 8.96 -29.38
CA ALA A 333 -1.38 10.15 -29.75
C ALA A 333 -1.17 11.13 -28.56
N GLY A 334 -1.11 10.63 -27.34
CA GLY A 334 -0.95 11.43 -26.14
C GLY A 334 -2.17 12.27 -25.73
N VAL A 335 -3.33 12.08 -26.34
CA VAL A 335 -4.58 12.77 -25.99
C VAL A 335 -5.07 12.28 -24.63
N LEU A 336 -5.46 13.20 -23.75
CA LEU A 336 -5.96 12.89 -22.42
C LEU A 336 -7.46 12.58 -22.46
N ASP A 337 -7.80 11.34 -22.16
CA ASP A 337 -9.16 10.93 -21.88
C ASP A 337 -9.54 11.10 -20.40
N SER A 338 -10.73 10.73 -20.02
CA SER A 338 -11.21 10.86 -18.64
C SER A 338 -10.39 10.02 -17.63
N ASN A 339 -9.86 8.86 -18.05
CA ASN A 339 -9.04 8.02 -17.20
C ASN A 339 -7.63 8.62 -17.00
N ALA A 340 -7.01 9.09 -18.08
CA ALA A 340 -5.75 9.82 -18.01
C ALA A 340 -5.84 11.06 -17.14
N SER A 341 -6.93 11.83 -17.27
CA SER A 341 -7.18 13.03 -16.47
C SER A 341 -7.31 12.69 -14.98
N ARG A 342 -8.01 11.62 -14.61
CA ARG A 342 -8.12 11.16 -13.22
C ARG A 342 -6.77 10.69 -12.66
N LYS A 343 -6.01 9.91 -13.46
CA LYS A 343 -4.68 9.44 -13.10
C LYS A 343 -3.74 10.63 -12.80
N GLY A 344 -3.66 11.57 -13.74
CA GLY A 344 -2.83 12.78 -13.58
C GLY A 344 -3.27 13.66 -12.42
N ALA A 345 -4.58 13.96 -12.30
CA ALA A 345 -5.12 14.83 -11.25
C ALA A 345 -4.85 14.28 -9.83
N ARG A 346 -5.00 12.97 -9.62
CA ARG A 346 -4.71 12.35 -8.32
C ARG A 346 -3.23 12.49 -7.95
N PHE A 347 -2.35 12.25 -8.90
CA PHE A 347 -0.90 12.35 -8.69
C PHE A 347 -0.43 13.79 -8.44
N VAL A 348 -0.90 14.74 -9.25
CA VAL A 348 -0.62 16.17 -9.06
C VAL A 348 -1.06 16.64 -7.68
N ARG A 349 -2.27 16.26 -7.26
CA ARG A 349 -2.78 16.62 -5.93
C ARG A 349 -1.95 16.01 -4.79
N PHE A 350 -1.43 14.79 -4.96
CA PHE A 350 -0.51 14.19 -4.00
C PHE A 350 0.79 14.98 -3.91
N CYS A 351 1.42 15.27 -5.05
CA CYS A 351 2.64 16.06 -5.10
C CYS A 351 2.49 17.44 -4.46
N ASP A 352 1.38 18.14 -4.76
CA ASP A 352 1.04 19.45 -4.18
C ASP A 352 0.88 19.37 -2.64
N ALA A 353 0.14 18.38 -2.14
CA ALA A 353 -0.07 18.19 -0.71
C ALA A 353 1.22 17.88 0.07
N PHE A 354 2.20 17.27 -0.57
CA PHE A 354 3.46 16.85 0.05
C PHE A 354 4.69 17.64 -0.44
N ASN A 355 4.49 18.83 -1.01
CA ASN A 355 5.55 19.75 -1.45
C ASN A 355 6.56 19.14 -2.44
N ILE A 356 6.13 18.18 -3.26
CA ILE A 356 6.98 17.56 -4.28
C ILE A 356 6.86 18.37 -5.57
N PRO A 357 7.94 18.99 -6.08
CA PRO A 357 7.92 19.72 -7.33
C PRO A 357 7.49 18.84 -8.51
N ILE A 358 6.76 19.43 -9.46
CA ILE A 358 6.26 18.69 -10.64
C ILE A 358 6.97 19.17 -11.89
N VAL A 359 7.48 18.20 -12.66
CA VAL A 359 7.98 18.41 -14.01
C VAL A 359 6.95 17.89 -15.00
N SER A 360 6.42 18.79 -15.82
CA SER A 360 5.41 18.47 -16.83
C SER A 360 6.06 18.39 -18.21
N LEU A 361 5.93 17.24 -18.88
CA LEU A 361 6.41 17.00 -20.24
C LEU A 361 5.21 16.87 -21.18
N SER A 362 4.95 17.91 -21.95
CA SER A 362 3.77 18.01 -22.81
C SER A 362 4.12 18.05 -24.29
N LEU A 363 3.29 17.45 -25.12
CA LEU A 363 3.42 17.49 -26.59
C LEU A 363 3.25 18.92 -27.16
N ILE A 364 2.49 19.76 -26.50
CA ILE A 364 2.13 21.10 -27.00
C ILE A 364 3.31 22.07 -26.89
N HIS A 365 4.23 21.86 -25.95
CA HIS A 365 5.33 22.78 -25.67
C HIS A 365 6.63 22.41 -26.39
N ILE A 366 6.61 21.35 -27.22
CA ILE A 366 7.77 20.85 -27.96
C ILE A 366 7.88 21.47 -29.36
N SER A 367 6.83 22.09 -29.83
CA SER A 367 6.82 22.73 -31.15
C SER A 367 7.20 24.19 -31.12
#